data_6175910efed6615f401b4b34589644a4
#
_entry.id   6175910efed6615f401b4b34589644a4
#
_cell.length_a   1.000
_cell.length_b   1.000
_cell.length_c   1.000
_cell.angle_alpha   90.00
_cell.angle_beta   90.00
_cell.angle_gamma   90.00
#
_symmetry.space_group_name_H-M   'P 1'
#
loop_
_entity.id
_entity.type
_entity.pdbx_description
1 polymer ?
#
loop_
_entity_poly.entity_id
_entity_poly.type
_entity_poly.pdbx_seq_one_letter_code
_entity_poly.pdbx_strand_id
1 'polypeptide(L)'
;IIRRARECRLAGLPIQISEDLAMFLDSPPTADDFRNNPELRTAYARLDDAEIMVHLKAWARSSEPLLQHLCGQLMQRRLSRVTFSTDKPDPQRIQMAGQAEARRLGLEDEAIPYLAHTGIVQNAVYNPEHQPIIIQDRQGKTQGLEALKDHAYCVDLLAERTQYAQYLPKKI
;
A
#
# COMPACT_ATOMS: atom_id res chain seq x y z
N ILE A 1 5.76 -0.95 6.09
CA ILE A 1 6.11 -0.28 7.35
C ILE A 1 4.98 -0.49 8.35
N ILE A 2 3.79 0.06 8.14
CA ILE A 2 2.65 0.00 9.11
C ILE A 2 2.33 -1.44 9.55
N ARG A 3 2.30 -2.41 8.62
CA ARG A 3 2.12 -3.83 8.99
C ARG A 3 3.20 -4.30 9.97
N ARG A 4 4.48 -3.97 9.73
CA ARG A 4 5.57 -4.34 10.64
C ARG A 4 5.45 -3.65 12.00
N ALA A 5 5.10 -2.37 12.02
CA ALA A 5 4.84 -1.65 13.27
C ALA A 5 3.73 -2.31 14.10
N ARG A 6 2.64 -2.75 13.43
CA ARG A 6 1.58 -3.54 14.09
C ARG A 6 2.10 -4.85 14.68
N GLU A 7 2.88 -5.61 13.91
CA GLU A 7 3.48 -6.88 14.38
C GLU A 7 4.37 -6.64 15.61
N CYS A 8 5.23 -5.60 15.56
CA CYS A 8 6.06 -5.23 16.70
C CYS A 8 5.23 -4.92 17.95
N ARG A 9 4.16 -4.16 17.79
CA ARG A 9 3.29 -3.80 18.90
C ARG A 9 2.58 -5.02 19.48
N LEU A 10 2.02 -5.88 18.66
CA LEU A 10 1.34 -7.11 19.10
C LEU A 10 2.32 -8.09 19.76
N ALA A 11 3.58 -8.07 19.37
CA ALA A 11 4.65 -8.84 20.01
C ALA A 11 5.22 -8.17 21.29
N GLY A 12 4.71 -7.02 21.71
CA GLY A 12 5.18 -6.29 22.88
C GLY A 12 6.57 -5.66 22.71
N LEU A 13 7.04 -5.49 21.46
CA LEU A 13 8.32 -4.82 21.22
C LEU A 13 8.22 -3.32 21.48
N PRO A 14 9.26 -2.69 22.04
CA PRO A 14 9.24 -1.27 22.39
C PRO A 14 9.35 -0.40 21.15
N ILE A 15 8.22 0.01 20.61
CA ILE A 15 8.13 1.00 19.53
C ILE A 15 7.36 2.24 20.02
N GLN A 16 7.84 3.41 19.61
CA GLN A 16 7.14 4.66 19.92
C GLN A 16 5.88 4.75 19.06
N ILE A 17 4.72 4.94 19.71
CA ILE A 17 3.43 5.06 19.04
C ILE A 17 2.50 5.95 19.87
N SER A 18 1.70 6.80 19.22
CA SER A 18 0.64 7.57 19.89
C SER A 18 -0.56 6.70 20.22
N GLU A 19 -1.37 7.15 21.16
CA GLU A 19 -2.61 6.47 21.53
C GLU A 19 -3.58 6.39 20.34
N ASP A 20 -3.68 7.46 19.56
CA ASP A 20 -4.55 7.52 18.40
C ASP A 20 -4.15 6.47 17.34
N LEU A 21 -2.87 6.38 16.97
CA LEU A 21 -2.41 5.38 16.01
C LEU A 21 -2.51 3.95 16.58
N ALA A 22 -2.28 3.78 17.86
CA ALA A 22 -2.39 2.49 18.53
C ALA A 22 -3.78 1.86 18.38
N MET A 23 -4.85 2.65 18.48
CA MET A 23 -6.23 2.17 18.30
C MET A 23 -6.43 1.46 16.94
N PHE A 24 -5.77 1.97 15.88
CA PHE A 24 -5.89 1.39 14.52
C PHE A 24 -4.94 0.22 14.29
N LEU A 25 -3.81 0.17 14.99
CA LEU A 25 -2.87 -0.95 14.86
C LEU A 25 -3.29 -2.15 15.70
N ASP A 26 -3.86 -1.95 16.88
CA ASP A 26 -4.27 -3.04 17.76
C ASP A 26 -5.46 -3.81 17.18
N SER A 27 -6.46 -3.10 16.71
CA SER A 27 -7.65 -3.69 16.08
C SER A 27 -8.09 -2.83 14.88
N PRO A 28 -7.89 -3.31 13.63
CA PRO A 28 -8.38 -2.59 12.47
C PRO A 28 -9.89 -2.40 12.54
N PRO A 29 -10.38 -1.15 12.61
CA PRO A 29 -11.80 -0.89 12.79
C PRO A 29 -12.61 -1.17 11.53
N THR A 30 -13.82 -1.62 11.71
CA THR A 30 -14.82 -1.78 10.67
C THR A 30 -15.60 -0.48 10.43
N ALA A 31 -16.40 -0.43 9.34
CA ALA A 31 -17.29 0.70 9.10
C ALA A 31 -18.34 0.89 10.23
N ASP A 32 -18.76 -0.20 10.87
CA ASP A 32 -19.72 -0.14 11.98
C ASP A 32 -19.07 0.39 13.26
N ASP A 33 -17.80 0.06 13.52
CA ASP A 33 -17.04 0.65 14.62
C ASP A 33 -16.95 2.18 14.47
N PHE A 34 -16.68 2.68 13.26
CA PHE A 34 -16.69 4.12 12.99
C PHE A 34 -18.06 4.77 13.21
N ARG A 35 -19.17 4.09 12.87
CA ARG A 35 -20.53 4.62 13.09
C ARG A 35 -20.86 4.72 14.58
N ASN A 36 -20.43 3.74 15.36
CA ASN A 36 -20.87 3.56 16.73
C ASN A 36 -19.90 4.13 17.78
N ASN A 37 -18.64 4.42 17.39
CA ASN A 37 -17.61 4.91 18.32
C ASN A 37 -17.14 6.34 17.97
N PRO A 38 -17.61 7.38 18.72
CA PRO A 38 -17.17 8.76 18.52
C PRO A 38 -15.68 8.98 18.79
N GLU A 39 -15.09 8.24 19.75
CA GLU A 39 -13.66 8.37 20.09
C GLU A 39 -12.79 7.91 18.92
N LEU A 40 -13.17 6.81 18.27
CA LEU A 40 -12.48 6.31 17.10
C LEU A 40 -12.49 7.33 15.95
N ARG A 41 -13.63 8.01 15.73
CA ARG A 41 -13.72 9.10 14.72
C ARG A 41 -12.83 10.28 15.08
N THR A 42 -12.78 10.64 16.37
CA THR A 42 -11.92 11.72 16.84
C THR A 42 -10.45 11.35 16.69
N ALA A 43 -10.05 10.15 17.05
CA ALA A 43 -8.70 9.64 16.87
C ALA A 43 -8.30 9.64 15.37
N TYR A 44 -9.20 9.17 14.49
CA TYR A 44 -8.98 9.18 13.04
C TYR A 44 -8.78 10.61 12.50
N ALA A 45 -9.58 11.58 12.96
CA ALA A 45 -9.47 12.97 12.53
C ALA A 45 -8.17 13.65 12.99
N ARG A 46 -7.52 13.13 14.04
CA ARG A 46 -6.20 13.61 14.51
C ARG A 46 -5.03 12.94 13.81
N LEU A 47 -5.26 11.77 13.19
CA LEU A 47 -4.21 11.08 12.41
C LEU A 47 -4.05 11.74 11.05
N ASP A 48 -3.10 12.63 10.95
CA ASP A 48 -2.70 13.29 9.70
C ASP A 48 -1.32 12.81 9.22
N ASP A 49 -0.89 13.31 8.06
CA ASP A 49 0.42 12.97 7.49
C ASP A 49 1.58 13.38 8.41
N ALA A 50 1.42 14.46 9.19
CA ALA A 50 2.44 14.93 10.11
C ALA A 50 2.61 13.95 11.27
N GLU A 51 1.52 13.45 11.83
CA GLU A 51 1.54 12.43 12.90
C GLU A 51 2.20 11.14 12.39
N ILE A 52 1.81 10.64 11.24
CA ILE A 52 2.45 9.46 10.63
C ILE A 52 3.94 9.70 10.37
N MET A 53 4.32 10.89 9.92
CA MET A 53 5.72 11.23 9.68
C MET A 53 6.55 11.25 10.97
N VAL A 54 5.98 11.68 12.10
CA VAL A 54 6.64 11.63 13.42
C VAL A 54 6.97 10.18 13.78
N HIS A 55 6.00 9.26 13.61
CA HIS A 55 6.21 7.84 13.87
C HIS A 55 7.28 7.23 12.95
N LEU A 56 7.23 7.51 11.66
CA LEU A 56 8.22 7.01 10.69
C LEU A 56 9.65 7.46 11.06
N LYS A 57 9.83 8.71 11.50
CA LYS A 57 11.12 9.23 11.96
C LYS A 57 11.58 8.56 13.24
N ALA A 58 10.69 8.30 14.18
CA ALA A 58 10.99 7.60 15.41
C ALA A 58 11.38 6.14 15.13
N TRP A 59 10.62 5.44 14.29
CA TRP A 59 10.88 4.05 13.92
C TRP A 59 12.16 3.88 13.09
N ALA A 60 12.57 4.89 12.32
CA ALA A 60 13.87 4.89 11.64
C ALA A 60 15.07 4.89 12.61
N ARG A 61 14.82 5.08 13.91
CA ARG A 61 15.82 5.05 14.98
C ARG A 61 15.51 4.00 16.05
N SER A 62 14.53 3.14 15.80
CA SER A 62 14.13 2.09 16.74
C SER A 62 15.22 1.01 16.84
N SER A 63 15.16 0.22 17.91
CA SER A 63 16.01 -0.96 18.09
C SER A 63 15.54 -2.19 17.30
N GLU A 64 14.35 -2.14 16.69
CA GLU A 64 13.85 -3.22 15.86
C GLU A 64 14.45 -3.09 14.45
N PRO A 65 15.33 -4.02 14.02
CA PRO A 65 16.20 -3.79 12.84
C PRO A 65 15.43 -3.69 11.52
N LEU A 66 14.36 -4.48 11.33
CA LEU A 66 13.58 -4.45 10.10
C LEU A 66 12.79 -3.15 9.97
N LEU A 67 12.10 -2.72 11.04
CA LEU A 67 11.34 -1.48 11.06
C LEU A 67 12.26 -0.27 10.87
N GLN A 68 13.42 -0.28 11.55
CA GLN A 68 14.48 0.72 11.39
C GLN A 68 14.92 0.82 9.93
N HIS A 69 15.21 -0.32 9.30
CA HIS A 69 15.63 -0.38 7.90
C HIS A 69 14.56 0.18 6.95
N LEU A 70 13.33 -0.29 7.06
CA LEU A 70 12.22 0.13 6.18
C LEU A 70 11.93 1.63 6.30
N CYS A 71 11.89 2.15 7.52
CA CYS A 71 11.67 3.57 7.75
C CYS A 71 12.88 4.41 7.31
N GLY A 72 14.09 3.92 7.56
CA GLY A 72 15.32 4.55 7.11
C GLY A 72 15.41 4.69 5.59
N GLN A 73 15.02 3.64 4.85
CA GLN A 73 14.94 3.69 3.38
C GLN A 73 13.95 4.75 2.90
N LEU A 74 12.77 4.83 3.51
CA LEU A 74 11.76 5.82 3.16
C LEU A 74 12.28 7.25 3.43
N MET A 75 12.83 7.50 4.61
CA MET A 75 13.38 8.81 4.99
C MET A 75 14.52 9.26 4.09
N GLN A 76 15.36 8.34 3.64
CA GLN A 76 16.50 8.62 2.76
C GLN A 76 16.15 8.54 1.27
N ARG A 77 14.88 8.29 0.92
CA ARG A 77 14.40 8.09 -0.45
C ARG A 77 15.14 6.96 -1.21
N ARG A 78 15.58 5.93 -0.48
CA ARG A 78 16.24 4.74 -1.03
C ARG A 78 15.23 3.59 -1.21
N LEU A 79 14.16 3.87 -1.94
CA LEU A 79 13.08 2.91 -2.14
C LEU A 79 13.51 1.72 -2.99
N SER A 80 12.84 0.59 -2.81
CA SER A 80 13.02 -0.60 -3.64
C SER A 80 12.85 -0.29 -5.13
N ARG A 81 13.49 -1.09 -5.99
CA ARG A 81 13.24 -1.04 -7.42
C ARG A 81 11.90 -1.69 -7.72
N VAL A 82 11.04 -0.99 -8.45
CA VAL A 82 9.76 -1.54 -8.92
C VAL A 82 9.86 -1.81 -10.42
N THR A 83 9.40 -2.98 -10.84
CA THR A 83 9.28 -3.37 -12.25
C THR A 83 7.87 -3.88 -12.51
N PHE A 84 7.24 -3.43 -13.57
CA PHE A 84 5.92 -3.89 -14.00
C PHE A 84 6.04 -4.88 -15.16
N SER A 85 5.19 -5.90 -15.15
CA SER A 85 5.10 -6.90 -16.22
C SER A 85 3.65 -7.39 -16.36
N THR A 86 3.28 -7.83 -17.56
CA THR A 86 2.03 -8.57 -17.80
C THR A 86 2.16 -10.04 -17.38
N ASP A 87 3.40 -10.56 -17.34
CA ASP A 87 3.67 -11.93 -16.93
C ASP A 87 3.78 -12.04 -15.41
N LYS A 88 3.30 -13.16 -14.86
CA LYS A 88 3.46 -13.46 -13.44
C LYS A 88 4.94 -13.55 -13.08
N PRO A 89 5.36 -12.89 -12.00
CA PRO A 89 6.73 -13.00 -11.51
C PRO A 89 7.04 -14.44 -11.06
N ASP A 90 8.28 -14.86 -11.29
CA ASP A 90 8.77 -16.11 -10.74
C ASP A 90 8.91 -16.00 -9.20
N PRO A 91 8.15 -16.78 -8.40
CA PRO A 91 8.21 -16.72 -6.95
C PRO A 91 9.60 -17.06 -6.39
N GLN A 92 10.34 -17.98 -7.03
CA GLN A 92 11.66 -18.37 -6.58
C GLN A 92 12.65 -17.21 -6.69
N ARG A 93 12.60 -16.47 -7.79
CA ARG A 93 13.43 -15.28 -7.98
C ARG A 93 13.17 -14.22 -6.92
N ILE A 94 11.91 -13.97 -6.58
CA ILE A 94 11.52 -13.01 -5.53
C ILE A 94 12.04 -13.49 -4.17
N GLN A 95 11.82 -14.76 -3.84
CA GLN A 95 12.30 -15.37 -2.60
C GLN A 95 13.82 -15.26 -2.46
N MET A 96 14.57 -15.63 -3.50
CA MET A 96 16.04 -15.55 -3.51
C MET A 96 16.53 -14.09 -3.33
N ALA A 97 15.88 -13.11 -3.97
CA ALA A 97 16.24 -11.71 -3.81
C ALA A 97 16.02 -11.22 -2.38
N GLY A 98 14.89 -11.59 -1.76
CA GLY A 98 14.59 -11.27 -0.37
C GLY A 98 15.56 -11.92 0.61
N GLN A 99 15.88 -13.20 0.41
CA GLN A 99 16.87 -13.92 1.23
C GLN A 99 18.27 -13.30 1.15
N ALA A 100 18.72 -12.96 -0.07
CA ALA A 100 20.01 -12.31 -0.25
C ALA A 100 20.09 -10.98 0.51
N GLU A 101 19.01 -10.20 0.46
CA GLU A 101 18.94 -8.92 1.15
C GLU A 101 18.83 -9.10 2.68
N ALA A 102 18.05 -10.05 3.18
CA ALA A 102 17.94 -10.36 4.60
C ALA A 102 19.33 -10.73 5.17
N ARG A 103 20.06 -11.62 4.49
CA ARG A 103 21.44 -11.99 4.88
C ARG A 103 22.38 -10.78 4.88
N ARG A 104 22.30 -9.93 3.87
CA ARG A 104 23.11 -8.72 3.78
C ARG A 104 22.87 -7.76 4.95
N LEU A 105 21.65 -7.73 5.45
CA LEU A 105 21.22 -6.86 6.56
C LEU A 105 21.34 -7.53 7.93
N GLY A 106 21.68 -8.83 7.98
CA GLY A 106 21.70 -9.58 9.24
C GLY A 106 20.31 -9.78 9.83
N LEU A 107 19.27 -9.87 8.97
CA LEU A 107 17.88 -10.08 9.36
C LEU A 107 17.47 -11.54 9.18
N GLU A 108 16.53 -11.98 10.00
CA GLU A 108 15.94 -13.32 9.92
C GLU A 108 14.97 -13.47 8.73
N ASP A 109 14.57 -14.70 8.45
CA ASP A 109 13.75 -15.04 7.28
C ASP A 109 12.37 -14.39 7.29
N GLU A 110 11.83 -14.02 8.45
CA GLU A 110 10.60 -13.26 8.61
C GLU A 110 10.64 -11.86 7.94
N ALA A 111 11.83 -11.34 7.70
CA ALA A 111 12.02 -10.07 6.98
C ALA A 111 11.81 -10.20 5.46
N ILE A 112 11.95 -11.40 4.88
CA ILE A 112 11.94 -11.62 3.42
C ILE A 112 10.73 -10.98 2.73
N PRO A 113 9.47 -11.17 3.20
CA PRO A 113 8.29 -10.59 2.53
C PRO A 113 8.23 -9.06 2.56
N TYR A 114 9.06 -8.42 3.39
CA TYR A 114 9.18 -6.97 3.47
C TYR A 114 10.26 -6.41 2.55
N LEU A 115 11.26 -7.24 2.24
CA LEU A 115 12.43 -6.84 1.45
C LEU A 115 12.24 -7.10 -0.05
N ALA A 116 11.53 -8.20 -0.40
CA ALA A 116 11.16 -8.51 -1.77
C ALA A 116 9.75 -9.11 -1.81
N HIS A 117 8.90 -8.55 -2.65
CA HIS A 117 7.52 -9.01 -2.78
C HIS A 117 6.94 -8.67 -4.15
N THR A 118 5.78 -9.21 -4.43
CA THR A 118 4.99 -8.91 -5.63
C THR A 118 3.66 -8.30 -5.25
N GLY A 119 3.11 -7.51 -6.15
CA GLY A 119 1.77 -6.97 -6.05
C GLY A 119 1.05 -7.08 -7.38
N ILE A 120 -0.26 -7.01 -7.35
CA ILE A 120 -1.11 -6.90 -8.54
C ILE A 120 -1.58 -5.46 -8.61
N VAL A 121 -1.35 -4.82 -9.75
CA VAL A 121 -1.88 -3.49 -10.06
C VAL A 121 -2.98 -3.67 -11.09
N GLN A 122 -4.20 -3.43 -10.67
CA GLN A 122 -5.37 -3.40 -11.54
C GLN A 122 -5.80 -1.95 -11.70
N ASN A 123 -5.69 -1.44 -12.91
CA ASN A 123 -6.24 -0.14 -13.26
C ASN A 123 -7.54 -0.36 -14.02
N ALA A 124 -8.66 -0.32 -13.30
CA ALA A 124 -9.93 0.01 -13.91
C ALA A 124 -10.02 1.54 -13.93
N VAL A 125 -9.72 2.13 -15.08
CA VAL A 125 -9.77 3.60 -15.23
C VAL A 125 -11.20 4.11 -15.07
N TYR A 126 -12.19 3.25 -15.40
CA TYR A 126 -13.60 3.57 -15.29
C TYR A 126 -14.40 2.32 -14.92
N ASN A 127 -15.23 2.45 -13.89
CA ASN A 127 -16.20 1.41 -13.49
C ASN A 127 -17.62 1.96 -13.61
N PRO A 128 -18.37 1.56 -14.67
CA PRO A 128 -19.72 2.06 -14.90
C PRO A 128 -20.72 1.67 -13.83
N GLU A 129 -20.48 0.59 -13.08
CA GLU A 129 -21.39 0.11 -12.03
C GLU A 129 -21.35 0.99 -10.77
N HIS A 130 -20.19 1.60 -10.48
CA HIS A 130 -20.03 2.42 -9.28
C HIS A 130 -20.09 3.91 -9.53
N GLN A 131 -19.59 4.39 -10.67
CA GLN A 131 -19.55 5.81 -11.02
C GLN A 131 -19.86 5.99 -12.52
N PRO A 132 -21.11 5.85 -12.96
CA PRO A 132 -21.46 6.00 -14.37
C PRO A 132 -21.20 7.42 -14.87
N ILE A 133 -20.43 7.54 -15.95
CA ILE A 133 -20.31 8.81 -16.68
C ILE A 133 -21.42 8.91 -17.67
N ILE A 134 -22.34 9.84 -17.44
CA ILE A 134 -23.48 10.08 -18.33
C ILE A 134 -23.13 11.23 -19.29
N ILE A 135 -23.24 10.97 -20.58
CA ILE A 135 -23.01 11.93 -21.63
C ILE A 135 -24.35 12.38 -22.20
N GLN A 136 -24.56 13.68 -22.28
CA GLN A 136 -25.72 14.29 -22.95
C GLN A 136 -25.30 14.85 -24.31
N ASP A 137 -26.03 14.45 -25.37
CA ASP A 137 -25.82 15.02 -26.69
C ASP A 137 -26.48 16.40 -26.85
N ARG A 138 -26.27 17.03 -28.01
CA ARG A 138 -26.82 18.38 -28.29
C ARG A 138 -28.35 18.39 -28.40
N GLN A 139 -28.99 17.23 -28.57
CA GLN A 139 -30.45 17.06 -28.61
C GLN A 139 -31.03 16.77 -27.23
N GLY A 140 -30.20 16.71 -26.17
CA GLY A 140 -30.62 16.46 -24.80
C GLY A 140 -30.76 14.96 -24.46
N LYS A 141 -30.42 14.03 -25.37
CA LYS A 141 -30.44 12.61 -25.10
C LYS A 141 -29.23 12.21 -24.26
N THR A 142 -29.48 11.46 -23.20
CA THR A 142 -28.44 10.98 -22.28
C THR A 142 -28.11 9.50 -22.56
N GLN A 143 -26.82 9.16 -22.46
CA GLN A 143 -26.34 7.77 -22.55
C GLN A 143 -25.08 7.60 -21.73
N GLY A 144 -24.81 6.38 -21.25
CA GLY A 144 -23.58 6.07 -20.56
C GLY A 144 -22.37 6.09 -21.49
N LEU A 145 -21.19 6.38 -20.95
CA LEU A 145 -19.92 6.37 -21.71
C LEU A 145 -19.68 5.01 -22.41
N GLU A 146 -20.08 3.92 -21.75
CA GLU A 146 -19.98 2.55 -22.27
C GLU A 146 -20.80 2.30 -23.54
N ALA A 147 -21.83 3.11 -23.79
CA ALA A 147 -22.64 3.03 -25.02
C ALA A 147 -21.92 3.61 -26.25
N LEU A 148 -20.86 4.38 -26.06
CA LEU A 148 -20.04 5.00 -27.10
C LEU A 148 -18.93 4.08 -27.61
N LYS A 149 -19.19 2.80 -27.81
CA LYS A 149 -18.21 1.75 -28.17
C LYS A 149 -17.43 2.02 -29.46
N ASP A 150 -17.90 2.91 -30.31
CA ASP A 150 -17.27 3.25 -31.59
C ASP A 150 -16.15 4.29 -31.48
N HIS A 151 -15.90 4.85 -30.28
CA HIS A 151 -14.81 5.78 -30.07
C HIS A 151 -13.60 5.06 -29.44
N ALA A 152 -12.47 5.04 -30.15
CA ALA A 152 -11.23 4.38 -29.73
C ALA A 152 -10.79 4.73 -28.30
N TYR A 153 -11.03 5.97 -27.87
CA TYR A 153 -10.73 6.43 -26.50
C TYR A 153 -11.59 5.73 -25.42
N CYS A 154 -12.84 5.38 -25.74
CA CYS A 154 -13.73 4.73 -24.75
C CYS A 154 -13.34 3.26 -24.51
N VAL A 155 -12.84 2.57 -25.53
CA VAL A 155 -12.37 1.18 -25.42
C VAL A 155 -11.18 1.07 -24.48
N ASP A 156 -10.23 2.01 -24.55
CA ASP A 156 -9.05 2.05 -23.68
C ASP A 156 -9.42 2.36 -22.21
N LEU A 157 -10.44 3.20 -21.97
CA LEU A 157 -10.93 3.53 -20.64
C LEU A 157 -11.65 2.36 -19.96
N LEU A 158 -12.31 1.51 -20.75
CA LEU A 158 -13.06 0.35 -20.27
C LEU A 158 -12.18 -0.90 -20.13
N ALA A 159 -10.96 -0.89 -20.68
CA ALA A 159 -10.05 -2.03 -20.61
C ALA A 159 -9.44 -2.19 -19.22
N GLU A 160 -9.79 -3.27 -18.55
CA GLU A 160 -9.07 -3.69 -17.34
C GLU A 160 -7.67 -4.15 -17.72
N ARG A 161 -6.66 -3.43 -17.22
CA ARG A 161 -5.26 -3.81 -17.39
C ARG A 161 -4.72 -4.34 -16.07
N THR A 162 -4.43 -5.62 -16.03
CA THR A 162 -3.74 -6.24 -14.89
C THR A 162 -2.24 -6.27 -15.16
N GLN A 163 -1.47 -5.70 -14.25
CA GLN A 163 -0.01 -5.77 -14.25
C GLN A 163 0.50 -6.33 -12.93
N TYR A 164 1.59 -7.06 -12.98
CA TYR A 164 2.30 -7.53 -11.81
C TYR A 164 3.45 -6.57 -11.49
N ALA A 165 3.46 -6.03 -10.28
CA ALA A 165 4.56 -5.25 -9.76
C ALA A 165 5.52 -6.16 -8.99
N GLN A 166 6.82 -6.05 -9.28
CA GLN A 166 7.88 -6.72 -8.54
C GLN A 166 8.65 -5.66 -7.76
N TYR A 167 8.69 -5.80 -6.45
CA TYR A 167 9.45 -4.94 -5.55
C TYR A 167 10.72 -5.67 -5.14
N LEU A 168 11.85 -5.19 -5.59
CA LEU A 168 13.15 -5.82 -5.37
C LEU A 168 14.12 -4.83 -4.72
N PRO A 169 15.07 -5.30 -3.88
CA PRO A 169 16.14 -4.49 -3.36
C PRO A 169 16.93 -3.84 -4.48
N LYS A 170 17.36 -2.59 -4.30
CA LYS A 170 18.33 -1.98 -5.21
C LYS A 170 19.69 -2.63 -4.96
N LYS A 171 20.33 -3.10 -6.02
CA LYS A 171 21.78 -3.38 -5.94
C LYS A 171 22.49 -2.06 -5.74
N ILE A 172 23.19 -1.95 -4.63
CA ILE A 172 24.10 -0.83 -4.34
C ILE A 172 25.39 -1.09 -5.12
#